data_68deff93979975efdbd09b42235cc1e2
#
_entry.id   68deff93979975efdbd09b42235cc1e2
#
_cell.length_a   1.000
_cell.length_b   1.000
_cell.length_c   1.000
_cell.angle_alpha   90.00
_cell.angle_beta   90.00
_cell.angle_gamma   90.00
#
_symmetry.space_group_name_H-M   'P 1'
#
loop_
_entity.id
_entity.type
_entity.pdbx_description
1 polymer ?
#
loop_
_entity_poly.entity_id
_entity_poly.type
_entity_poly.pdbx_seq_one_letter_code
_entity_poly.pdbx_strand_id
1 'polypeptide(L)'
;DVKFKEYRLLNETVYIPEDIDIFVGEDGREYMRAWFAPDPEKRKTVVAVRPPTTLFFEPYPFYTPLKDVKSASEIKELPLHPWLTEYSKEQLDLLRKNAKWLYENTDYALLGRGFASLFEVTIYLLGHVTWAKCLRSNRGVIERLVELLLEHNKEQLKKFLNAVGEYVQIVVFGGEDLGSQIGPNINPKDWRELYKPALKE
;
A
#
# COMPACT_ATOMS: atom_id res chain seq x y z
N ASP A 1 0.64 24.05 0.98
CA ASP A 1 -0.80 23.90 1.28
C ASP A 1 -1.37 22.85 0.35
N VAL A 2 -1.96 21.76 0.89
CA VAL A 2 -2.67 20.76 0.09
C VAL A 2 -3.98 21.40 -0.37
N LYS A 3 -4.20 21.42 -1.67
CA LYS A 3 -5.49 21.86 -2.23
C LYS A 3 -6.46 20.68 -2.21
N PHE A 4 -7.72 20.99 -2.00
CA PHE A 4 -8.80 20.01 -1.96
C PHE A 4 -9.84 20.33 -3.02
N LYS A 5 -10.48 19.29 -3.56
CA LYS A 5 -11.66 19.37 -4.44
C LYS A 5 -12.84 18.64 -3.82
N GLU A 6 -14.03 19.06 -4.17
CA GLU A 6 -15.24 18.34 -3.80
C GLU A 6 -15.33 17.01 -4.55
N TYR A 7 -15.74 15.98 -3.83
CA TYR A 7 -15.99 14.66 -4.38
C TYR A 7 -17.28 14.11 -3.80
N ARG A 8 -18.14 13.60 -4.67
CA ARG A 8 -19.43 13.03 -4.25
C ARG A 8 -19.26 11.54 -3.92
N LEU A 9 -19.40 11.20 -2.66
CA LEU A 9 -19.35 9.84 -2.16
C LEU A 9 -20.77 9.40 -1.77
N LEU A 10 -21.44 8.62 -2.64
CA LEU A 10 -22.86 8.28 -2.50
C LEU A 10 -23.74 9.55 -2.37
N ASN A 11 -24.33 9.75 -1.20
CA ASN A 11 -25.24 10.89 -0.91
C ASN A 11 -24.52 12.04 -0.21
N GLU A 12 -23.21 11.93 0.04
CA GLU A 12 -22.44 12.92 0.77
C GLU A 12 -21.42 13.61 -0.13
N THR A 13 -21.12 14.86 0.15
CA THR A 13 -20.00 15.58 -0.43
C THR A 13 -18.85 15.55 0.54
N VAL A 14 -17.71 15.03 0.10
CA VAL A 14 -16.45 15.00 0.86
C VAL A 14 -15.38 15.79 0.15
N TYR A 15 -14.33 16.18 0.86
CA TYR A 15 -13.20 16.89 0.30
C TYR A 15 -12.02 15.94 0.18
N ILE A 16 -11.49 15.79 -1.02
CA ILE A 16 -10.31 14.95 -1.31
C ILE A 16 -9.18 15.82 -1.86
N PRO A 17 -7.91 15.42 -1.70
CA PRO A 17 -6.79 16.11 -2.36
C PRO A 17 -7.03 16.30 -3.87
N GLU A 18 -6.69 17.47 -4.38
CA GLU A 18 -6.98 17.86 -5.77
C GLU A 18 -6.27 16.97 -6.80
N ASP A 19 -5.10 16.43 -6.43
CA ASP A 19 -4.25 15.57 -7.26
C ASP A 19 -4.76 14.12 -7.38
N ILE A 20 -5.71 13.69 -6.55
CA ILE A 20 -6.33 12.36 -6.70
C ILE A 20 -7.11 12.31 -8.01
N ASP A 21 -6.70 11.43 -8.92
CA ASP A 21 -7.33 11.26 -10.24
C ASP A 21 -8.35 10.12 -10.22
N ILE A 22 -9.64 10.51 -10.21
CA ILE A 22 -10.80 9.61 -10.26
C ILE A 22 -11.63 9.95 -11.49
N PHE A 23 -12.06 8.93 -12.23
CA PHE A 23 -12.94 9.07 -13.38
C PHE A 23 -14.02 7.98 -13.39
N VAL A 24 -15.13 8.24 -14.04
CA VAL A 24 -16.22 7.26 -14.22
C VAL A 24 -16.01 6.52 -15.54
N GLY A 25 -15.99 5.20 -15.48
CA GLY A 25 -15.93 4.34 -16.67
C GLY A 25 -17.28 4.18 -17.38
N GLU A 26 -17.28 3.58 -18.56
CA GLU A 26 -18.50 3.30 -19.34
C GLU A 26 -19.46 2.36 -18.62
N ASP A 27 -18.97 1.54 -17.71
CA ASP A 27 -19.75 0.63 -16.86
C ASP A 27 -20.35 1.30 -15.61
N GLY A 28 -20.19 2.61 -15.47
CA GLY A 28 -20.71 3.39 -14.36
C GLY A 28 -19.93 3.24 -13.05
N ARG A 29 -18.80 2.53 -13.06
CA ARG A 29 -17.90 2.42 -11.92
C ARG A 29 -16.92 3.59 -11.90
N GLU A 30 -16.44 3.92 -10.74
CA GLU A 30 -15.35 4.89 -10.59
C GLU A 30 -14.01 4.18 -10.52
N TYR A 31 -13.04 4.74 -11.21
CA TYR A 31 -11.69 4.23 -11.32
C TYR A 31 -10.71 5.29 -10.82
N MET A 32 -9.74 4.87 -10.03
CA MET A 32 -8.67 5.73 -9.54
C MET A 32 -7.38 5.39 -10.27
N ARG A 33 -6.70 6.41 -10.78
CA ARG A 33 -5.37 6.27 -11.37
C ARG A 33 -4.29 6.38 -10.30
N ALA A 34 -3.08 5.95 -10.67
CA ALA A 34 -1.89 5.97 -9.81
C ALA A 34 -1.35 7.40 -9.63
N TRP A 35 -2.18 8.33 -9.15
CA TRP A 35 -1.85 9.74 -8.90
C TRP A 35 -0.57 9.93 -8.07
N PHE A 36 -0.27 8.97 -7.19
CA PHE A 36 0.88 8.93 -6.30
C PHE A 36 2.18 8.53 -7.00
N ALA A 37 2.15 8.03 -8.23
CA ALA A 37 3.34 7.58 -8.95
C ALA A 37 4.27 8.75 -9.27
N PRO A 38 5.59 8.63 -8.98
CA PRO A 38 6.57 9.65 -9.34
C PRO A 38 6.65 9.87 -10.85
N ASP A 39 6.59 8.78 -11.63
CA ASP A 39 6.62 8.79 -13.08
C ASP A 39 5.26 9.21 -13.65
N PRO A 40 5.17 10.31 -14.45
CA PRO A 40 3.93 10.77 -15.05
C PRO A 40 3.25 9.74 -15.96
N GLU A 41 3.98 8.89 -16.68
CA GLU A 41 3.40 7.85 -17.52
C GLU A 41 2.74 6.75 -16.67
N LYS A 42 3.33 6.40 -15.55
CA LYS A 42 2.75 5.45 -14.60
C LYS A 42 1.48 5.99 -13.93
N ARG A 43 1.32 7.32 -13.84
CA ARG A 43 0.09 7.94 -13.30
C ARG A 43 -1.17 7.61 -14.09
N LYS A 44 -1.05 7.20 -15.35
CA LYS A 44 -2.18 6.77 -16.20
C LYS A 44 -2.71 5.38 -15.82
N THR A 45 -1.96 4.60 -15.04
CA THR A 45 -2.34 3.25 -14.64
C THR A 45 -3.53 3.29 -13.69
N VAL A 46 -4.56 2.52 -13.99
CA VAL A 46 -5.70 2.32 -13.06
C VAL A 46 -5.30 1.35 -11.97
N VAL A 47 -5.46 1.74 -10.71
CA VAL A 47 -5.01 0.99 -9.54
C VAL A 47 -6.12 0.63 -8.56
N ALA A 48 -7.28 1.29 -8.67
CA ALA A 48 -8.40 0.99 -7.82
C ALA A 48 -9.73 1.23 -8.54
N VAL A 49 -10.78 0.54 -8.10
CA VAL A 49 -12.14 0.65 -8.62
C VAL A 49 -13.13 0.75 -7.48
N ARG A 50 -14.16 1.57 -7.65
CA ARG A 50 -15.30 1.68 -6.72
C ARG A 50 -16.60 1.44 -7.47
N PRO A 51 -17.35 0.36 -7.18
CA PRO A 51 -18.74 0.23 -7.61
C PRO A 51 -19.61 1.35 -7.01
N PRO A 52 -20.66 1.80 -7.70
CA PRO A 52 -21.54 2.89 -7.21
C PRO A 52 -22.18 2.62 -5.85
N THR A 53 -22.23 1.36 -5.43
CA THR A 53 -22.90 0.90 -4.20
C THR A 53 -21.97 0.78 -2.99
N THR A 54 -20.66 1.04 -3.16
CA THR A 54 -19.68 0.91 -2.08
C THR A 54 -19.11 2.27 -1.65
N LEU A 55 -18.62 2.33 -0.40
CA LEU A 55 -18.02 3.53 0.17
C LEU A 55 -16.53 3.69 -0.08
N PHE A 56 -15.86 2.63 -0.53
CA PHE A 56 -14.39 2.62 -0.65
C PHE A 56 -13.95 2.04 -1.97
N PHE A 57 -12.77 2.49 -2.38
CA PHE A 57 -12.07 1.93 -3.51
C PHE A 57 -11.41 0.62 -3.12
N GLU A 58 -11.71 -0.41 -3.89
CA GLU A 58 -10.99 -1.67 -3.84
C GLU A 58 -9.78 -1.62 -4.77
N PRO A 59 -8.67 -2.31 -4.44
CA PRO A 59 -7.62 -2.52 -5.43
C PRO A 59 -8.24 -3.05 -6.71
N TYR A 60 -7.85 -2.47 -7.85
CA TYR A 60 -8.45 -2.86 -9.12
C TYR A 60 -8.30 -4.37 -9.31
N PRO A 61 -9.40 -5.14 -9.48
CA PRO A 61 -9.35 -6.59 -9.41
C PRO A 61 -8.42 -7.22 -10.43
N PHE A 62 -8.11 -6.46 -11.47
CA PHE A 62 -7.19 -6.87 -12.53
C PHE A 62 -5.80 -6.27 -12.38
N TYR A 63 -5.57 -5.44 -11.37
CA TYR A 63 -4.24 -4.93 -11.06
C TYR A 63 -3.48 -5.94 -10.19
N THR A 64 -3.23 -7.07 -10.81
CA THR A 64 -2.37 -8.13 -10.28
C THR A 64 -1.18 -8.28 -11.24
N PRO A 65 -0.21 -7.35 -11.18
CA PRO A 65 0.83 -7.24 -12.21
C PRO A 65 1.68 -8.50 -12.35
N LEU A 66 1.69 -9.36 -11.34
CA LEU A 66 2.46 -10.60 -11.29
C LEU A 66 1.59 -11.86 -11.35
N LYS A 67 0.32 -11.75 -11.77
CA LYS A 67 -0.60 -12.92 -11.82
C LYS A 67 -0.12 -14.08 -12.70
N ASP A 68 0.69 -13.80 -13.71
CA ASP A 68 1.17 -14.78 -14.68
C ASP A 68 2.63 -15.21 -14.44
N VAL A 69 3.26 -14.76 -13.34
CA VAL A 69 4.65 -15.06 -12.98
C VAL A 69 4.85 -16.57 -12.83
N LYS A 70 5.94 -17.08 -13.42
CA LYS A 70 6.29 -18.49 -13.42
C LYS A 70 7.42 -18.84 -12.46
N SER A 71 8.30 -17.86 -12.17
CA SER A 71 9.48 -18.10 -11.32
C SER A 71 9.89 -16.84 -10.57
N ALA A 72 10.63 -17.01 -9.47
CA ALA A 72 11.19 -15.91 -8.69
C ALA A 72 12.15 -15.03 -9.52
N SER A 73 12.86 -15.61 -10.49
CA SER A 73 13.82 -14.90 -11.35
C SER A 73 13.18 -13.88 -12.29
N GLU A 74 11.89 -13.98 -12.53
CA GLU A 74 11.15 -13.00 -13.32
C GLU A 74 10.86 -11.71 -12.53
N ILE A 75 10.93 -11.78 -11.18
CA ILE A 75 10.63 -10.65 -10.29
C ILE A 75 11.95 -9.92 -9.96
N LYS A 76 12.25 -8.90 -10.74
CA LYS A 76 13.46 -8.09 -10.56
C LYS A 76 13.27 -6.95 -9.58
N GLU A 77 12.08 -6.34 -9.62
CA GLU A 77 11.69 -5.19 -8.83
C GLU A 77 10.21 -5.25 -8.46
N LEU A 78 9.79 -4.47 -7.48
CA LEU A 78 8.38 -4.34 -7.13
C LEU A 78 7.65 -3.54 -8.21
N PRO A 79 6.51 -4.02 -8.71
CA PRO A 79 5.69 -3.23 -9.61
C PRO A 79 5.02 -2.08 -8.85
N LEU A 80 4.61 -1.05 -9.58
CA LEU A 80 3.82 0.04 -9.01
C LEU A 80 2.55 -0.51 -8.35
N HIS A 81 2.30 -0.12 -7.10
CA HIS A 81 1.09 -0.51 -6.38
C HIS A 81 0.67 0.56 -5.37
N PRO A 82 -0.64 0.83 -5.16
CA PRO A 82 -1.12 1.88 -4.25
C PRO A 82 -0.66 1.74 -2.79
N TRP A 83 -0.41 0.51 -2.36
CA TRP A 83 0.05 0.20 -1.00
C TRP A 83 1.58 0.28 -0.82
N LEU A 84 2.32 0.55 -1.91
CA LEU A 84 3.77 0.75 -1.85
C LEU A 84 4.05 2.26 -1.76
N THR A 85 4.30 2.73 -0.57
CA THR A 85 4.63 4.14 -0.33
C THR A 85 6.04 4.42 -0.81
N GLU A 86 6.18 5.44 -1.66
CA GLU A 86 7.46 6.04 -2.00
C GLU A 86 7.41 7.52 -1.60
N TYR A 87 8.26 7.91 -0.65
CA TYR A 87 8.32 9.29 -0.22
C TYR A 87 9.18 10.14 -1.15
N SER A 88 8.60 11.19 -1.74
CA SER A 88 9.38 12.24 -2.38
C SER A 88 10.03 13.17 -1.33
N LYS A 89 11.02 13.93 -1.75
CA LYS A 89 11.67 14.91 -0.87
C LYS A 89 10.64 15.94 -0.37
N GLU A 90 9.80 16.44 -1.25
CA GLU A 90 8.77 17.43 -0.92
C GLU A 90 7.77 16.88 0.10
N GLN A 91 7.37 15.62 -0.03
CA GLN A 91 6.50 14.95 0.95
C GLN A 91 7.18 14.82 2.31
N LEU A 92 8.45 14.42 2.35
CA LEU A 92 9.22 14.33 3.59
C LEU A 92 9.42 15.69 4.27
N ASP A 93 9.69 16.74 3.50
CA ASP A 93 9.84 18.11 4.01
C ASP A 93 8.50 18.62 4.59
N LEU A 94 7.37 18.32 3.92
CA LEU A 94 6.04 18.65 4.42
C LEU A 94 5.69 17.88 5.70
N LEU A 95 5.97 16.58 5.72
CA LEU A 95 5.76 15.73 6.91
C LEU A 95 6.57 16.25 8.10
N ARG A 96 7.85 16.59 7.89
CA ARG A 96 8.71 17.18 8.94
C ARG A 96 8.12 18.47 9.47
N LYS A 97 7.74 19.38 8.59
CA LYS A 97 7.15 20.68 8.97
C LYS A 97 5.90 20.49 9.82
N ASN A 98 5.00 19.62 9.39
CA ASN A 98 3.73 19.36 10.07
C ASN A 98 3.93 18.63 11.41
N ALA A 99 4.77 17.59 11.43
CA ALA A 99 5.07 16.86 12.66
C ALA A 99 5.72 17.76 13.72
N LYS A 100 6.68 18.58 13.32
CA LYS A 100 7.31 19.56 14.21
C LYS A 100 6.28 20.54 14.78
N TRP A 101 5.43 21.11 13.93
CA TRP A 101 4.41 22.05 14.37
C TRP A 101 3.43 21.41 15.37
N LEU A 102 2.95 20.20 15.09
CA LEU A 102 2.06 19.47 16.00
C LEU A 102 2.74 19.16 17.33
N TYR A 103 3.99 18.73 17.30
CA TYR A 103 4.77 18.42 18.49
C TYR A 103 4.99 19.65 19.38
N GLU A 104 5.25 20.82 18.78
CA GLU A 104 5.51 22.06 19.52
C GLU A 104 4.25 22.80 19.99
N ASN A 105 3.09 22.53 19.37
CA ASN A 105 1.86 23.31 19.61
C ASN A 105 0.69 22.49 20.14
N THR A 106 0.88 21.19 20.43
CA THR A 106 -0.17 20.35 20.99
C THR A 106 0.41 19.37 22.01
N ASP A 107 -0.46 18.86 22.91
CA ASP A 107 -0.12 17.84 23.89
C ASP A 107 -0.47 16.41 23.38
N TYR A 108 -0.73 16.24 22.08
CA TYR A 108 -1.08 14.95 21.52
C TYR A 108 0.16 14.09 21.22
N ALA A 109 0.05 12.79 21.48
CA ALA A 109 1.01 11.85 20.96
C ALA A 109 0.86 11.73 19.43
N LEU A 110 1.97 11.87 18.72
CA LEU A 110 1.98 11.78 17.26
C LEU A 110 2.25 10.35 16.82
N LEU A 111 1.39 9.86 15.93
CA LEU A 111 1.45 8.52 15.39
C LEU A 111 1.82 8.60 13.90
N GLY A 112 2.95 8.01 13.53
CA GLY A 112 3.37 7.85 12.14
C GLY A 112 2.89 6.53 11.55
N ARG A 113 2.37 6.58 10.32
CA ARG A 113 1.89 5.40 9.57
C ARG A 113 2.34 5.52 8.11
N GLY A 114 2.52 4.38 7.44
CA GLY A 114 2.75 4.41 6.00
C GLY A 114 3.66 3.30 5.46
N PHE A 115 3.61 2.12 6.07
CA PHE A 115 4.39 0.98 5.60
C PHE A 115 3.46 -0.12 5.06
N ALA A 116 3.91 -0.77 3.99
CA ALA A 116 3.14 -1.80 3.33
C ALA A 116 3.12 -3.10 4.16
N SER A 117 1.95 -3.74 4.20
CA SER A 117 1.82 -5.12 4.66
C SER A 117 2.67 -6.05 3.78
N LEU A 118 3.39 -7.00 4.36
CA LEU A 118 4.12 -7.98 3.59
C LEU A 118 3.17 -9.05 3.01
N PHE A 119 2.22 -9.50 3.83
CA PHE A 119 1.29 -10.57 3.47
C PHE A 119 0.26 -10.12 2.43
N GLU A 120 -0.48 -9.05 2.72
CA GLU A 120 -1.54 -8.57 1.82
C GLU A 120 -1.00 -8.10 0.49
N VAL A 121 0.14 -7.38 0.49
CA VAL A 121 0.72 -6.87 -0.76
C VAL A 121 1.20 -8.02 -1.65
N THR A 122 1.74 -9.12 -1.10
CA THR A 122 2.05 -10.29 -1.95
C THR A 122 0.80 -10.87 -2.61
N ILE A 123 -0.35 -10.89 -1.90
CA ILE A 123 -1.63 -11.34 -2.47
C ILE A 123 -2.11 -10.36 -3.55
N TYR A 124 -2.04 -9.06 -3.31
CA TYR A 124 -2.47 -8.07 -4.30
C TYR A 124 -1.63 -8.11 -5.57
N LEU A 125 -0.32 -8.27 -5.44
CA LEU A 125 0.58 -8.35 -6.60
C LEU A 125 0.38 -9.61 -7.45
N LEU A 126 0.13 -10.75 -6.82
CA LEU A 126 -0.05 -12.05 -7.49
C LEU A 126 -1.51 -12.35 -7.85
N GLY A 127 -2.46 -11.78 -7.14
CA GLY A 127 -3.84 -12.24 -7.08
C GLY A 127 -3.98 -13.52 -6.24
N HIS A 128 -5.12 -13.68 -5.58
CA HIS A 128 -5.38 -14.78 -4.62
C HIS A 128 -5.10 -16.17 -5.20
N VAL A 129 -5.49 -16.39 -6.46
CA VAL A 129 -5.33 -17.71 -7.10
C VAL A 129 -3.85 -18.05 -7.34
N THR A 130 -3.10 -17.11 -7.91
CA THR A 130 -1.65 -17.31 -8.16
C THR A 130 -0.89 -17.40 -6.85
N TRP A 131 -1.18 -16.55 -5.89
CA TRP A 131 -0.60 -16.62 -4.55
C TRP A 131 -0.81 -17.99 -3.89
N ALA A 132 -2.05 -18.51 -3.90
CA ALA A 132 -2.37 -19.82 -3.33
C ALA A 132 -1.65 -20.98 -4.04
N LYS A 133 -1.50 -20.89 -5.37
CA LYS A 133 -0.69 -21.83 -6.14
C LYS A 133 0.78 -21.75 -5.77
N CYS A 134 1.33 -20.55 -5.64
CA CYS A 134 2.73 -20.34 -5.27
C CYS A 134 3.05 -20.90 -3.87
N LEU A 135 2.14 -20.78 -2.91
CA LEU A 135 2.30 -21.38 -1.59
C LEU A 135 2.53 -22.89 -1.65
N ARG A 136 1.96 -23.58 -2.64
CA ARG A 136 2.01 -25.05 -2.76
C ARG A 136 3.13 -25.54 -3.66
N SER A 137 3.36 -24.85 -4.77
CA SER A 137 4.20 -25.39 -5.85
C SER A 137 5.37 -24.48 -6.24
N ASN A 138 5.42 -23.23 -5.76
CA ASN A 138 6.46 -22.29 -6.17
C ASN A 138 6.75 -21.22 -5.10
N ARG A 139 7.09 -21.66 -3.89
CA ARG A 139 7.30 -20.79 -2.72
C ARG A 139 8.35 -19.71 -2.97
N GLY A 140 9.36 -19.99 -3.80
CA GLY A 140 10.40 -19.02 -4.13
C GLY A 140 9.89 -17.70 -4.73
N VAL A 141 8.72 -17.71 -5.37
CA VAL A 141 8.04 -16.48 -5.85
C VAL A 141 7.61 -15.62 -4.67
N ILE A 142 7.02 -16.22 -3.63
CA ILE A 142 6.58 -15.49 -2.43
C ILE A 142 7.78 -15.01 -1.64
N GLU A 143 8.80 -15.85 -1.44
CA GLU A 143 10.05 -15.51 -0.76
C GLU A 143 10.73 -14.30 -1.41
N ARG A 144 10.81 -14.29 -2.74
CA ARG A 144 11.36 -13.16 -3.48
C ARG A 144 10.57 -11.87 -3.31
N LEU A 145 9.24 -11.95 -3.31
CA LEU A 145 8.39 -10.78 -3.06
C LEU A 145 8.52 -10.26 -1.65
N VAL A 146 8.55 -11.14 -0.65
CA VAL A 146 8.74 -10.76 0.75
C VAL A 146 10.10 -10.08 0.95
N GLU A 147 11.17 -10.59 0.33
CA GLU A 147 12.50 -9.97 0.35
C GLU A 147 12.46 -8.54 -0.21
N LEU A 148 11.91 -8.36 -1.41
CA LEU A 148 11.82 -7.04 -2.04
C LEU A 148 10.94 -6.06 -1.25
N LEU A 149 9.82 -6.53 -0.69
CA LEU A 149 8.93 -5.73 0.15
C LEU A 149 9.61 -5.31 1.44
N LEU A 150 10.38 -6.21 2.06
CA LEU A 150 11.16 -5.89 3.26
C LEU A 150 12.21 -4.82 2.98
N GLU A 151 12.99 -4.96 1.90
CA GLU A 151 13.99 -3.96 1.49
C GLU A 151 13.32 -2.60 1.23
N HIS A 152 12.22 -2.59 0.47
CA HIS A 152 11.44 -1.38 0.22
C HIS A 152 10.95 -0.72 1.51
N ASN A 153 10.31 -1.49 2.39
CA ASN A 153 9.79 -0.98 3.65
C ASN A 153 10.91 -0.42 4.56
N LYS A 154 12.06 -1.10 4.64
CA LYS A 154 13.22 -0.61 5.39
C LYS A 154 13.74 0.73 4.84
N GLU A 155 13.82 0.86 3.53
CA GLU A 155 14.24 2.12 2.90
C GLU A 155 13.26 3.25 3.20
N GLN A 156 11.97 3.01 3.01
CA GLN A 156 10.94 4.03 3.25
C GLN A 156 10.83 4.38 4.74
N LEU A 157 10.93 3.41 5.65
CA LEU A 157 10.98 3.64 7.09
C LEU A 157 12.17 4.52 7.48
N LYS A 158 13.35 4.25 6.92
CA LYS A 158 14.54 5.08 7.17
C LYS A 158 14.34 6.52 6.70
N LYS A 159 13.78 6.74 5.52
CA LYS A 159 13.44 8.09 5.01
C LYS A 159 12.46 8.78 5.94
N PHE A 160 11.40 8.09 6.34
CA PHE A 160 10.38 8.59 7.24
C PHE A 160 10.95 8.99 8.61
N LEU A 161 11.70 8.09 9.26
CA LEU A 161 12.31 8.35 10.57
C LEU A 161 13.34 9.47 10.53
N ASN A 162 14.10 9.61 9.46
CA ASN A 162 15.01 10.74 9.27
C ASN A 162 14.26 12.08 9.15
N ALA A 163 13.03 12.06 8.62
CA ALA A 163 12.22 13.26 8.49
C ALA A 163 11.49 13.63 9.79
N VAL A 164 10.88 12.65 10.47
CA VAL A 164 9.92 12.92 11.56
C VAL A 164 10.20 12.16 12.87
N GLY A 165 11.23 11.34 12.94
CA GLY A 165 11.50 10.48 14.11
C GLY A 165 11.71 11.24 15.43
N GLU A 166 12.13 12.50 15.37
CA GLU A 166 12.27 13.37 16.56
C GLU A 166 10.90 13.78 17.13
N TYR A 167 9.83 13.72 16.35
CA TYR A 167 8.51 14.26 16.68
C TYR A 167 7.45 13.21 16.94
N VAL A 168 7.61 11.99 16.38
CA VAL A 168 6.63 10.92 16.53
C VAL A 168 6.99 9.99 17.68
N GLN A 169 6.00 9.61 18.48
CA GLN A 169 6.16 8.70 19.62
C GLN A 169 5.82 7.26 19.27
N ILE A 170 5.01 7.06 18.23
CA ILE A 170 4.52 5.75 17.81
C ILE A 170 4.68 5.63 16.30
N VAL A 171 5.21 4.50 15.84
CA VAL A 171 5.21 4.13 14.41
C VAL A 171 4.34 2.90 14.24
N VAL A 172 3.32 3.01 13.39
CA VAL A 172 2.41 1.91 13.08
C VAL A 172 2.81 1.28 11.76
N PHE A 173 3.18 0.01 11.82
CA PHE A 173 3.31 -0.82 10.63
C PHE A 173 1.95 -1.23 10.12
N GLY A 174 1.81 -1.49 8.83
CA GLY A 174 0.58 -1.96 8.21
C GLY A 174 0.05 -3.22 8.92
N GLY A 175 -1.26 -3.30 9.09
CA GLY A 175 -1.91 -4.51 9.59
C GLY A 175 -1.70 -5.68 8.64
N GLU A 176 -1.61 -6.89 9.19
CA GLU A 176 -1.60 -8.13 8.41
C GLU A 176 -2.95 -8.81 8.60
N ASP A 177 -3.79 -8.86 7.58
CA ASP A 177 -5.10 -9.53 7.65
C ASP A 177 -4.94 -11.05 7.55
N LEU A 178 -4.54 -11.65 8.67
CA LEU A 178 -4.21 -13.07 8.77
C LEU A 178 -5.42 -13.97 9.06
N GLY A 179 -6.59 -13.41 9.28
CA GLY A 179 -7.75 -14.17 9.72
C GLY A 179 -9.05 -13.76 9.06
N SER A 180 -10.00 -14.67 9.04
CA SER A 180 -11.38 -14.45 8.64
C SER A 180 -12.33 -14.97 9.70
N GLN A 181 -13.65 -14.80 9.51
CA GLN A 181 -14.68 -15.29 10.43
C GLN A 181 -14.68 -16.82 10.61
N ILE A 182 -14.06 -17.53 9.69
CA ILE A 182 -14.04 -19.02 9.70
C ILE A 182 -12.64 -19.61 10.00
N GLY A 183 -11.59 -18.76 10.07
CA GLY A 183 -10.24 -19.23 10.36
C GLY A 183 -9.13 -18.41 9.74
N PRO A 184 -7.87 -18.87 9.85
CA PRO A 184 -6.72 -18.18 9.27
C PRO A 184 -6.75 -18.17 7.74
N ASN A 185 -6.38 -17.05 7.14
CA ASN A 185 -6.24 -16.89 5.69
C ASN A 185 -4.99 -17.60 5.12
N ILE A 186 -4.04 -17.91 5.99
CA ILE A 186 -2.83 -18.65 5.66
C ILE A 186 -2.56 -19.72 6.73
N ASN A 187 -2.02 -20.87 6.34
CA ASN A 187 -1.58 -21.87 7.32
C ASN A 187 -0.53 -21.22 8.26
N PRO A 188 -0.69 -21.33 9.59
CA PRO A 188 0.25 -20.74 10.56
C PRO A 188 1.71 -21.21 10.38
N LYS A 189 1.94 -22.40 9.82
CA LYS A 189 3.30 -22.87 9.51
C LYS A 189 3.88 -22.06 8.36
N ASP A 190 3.13 -21.89 7.25
CA ASP A 190 3.58 -21.14 6.08
C ASP A 190 3.86 -19.67 6.43
N TRP A 191 3.01 -19.05 7.27
CA TRP A 191 3.24 -17.70 7.76
C TRP A 191 4.53 -17.58 8.61
N ARG A 192 4.77 -18.54 9.51
CA ARG A 192 5.97 -18.54 10.34
C ARG A 192 7.26 -18.72 9.54
N GLU A 193 7.19 -19.43 8.42
CA GLU A 193 8.35 -19.68 7.55
C GLU A 193 8.60 -18.54 6.57
N LEU A 194 7.55 -17.97 5.99
CA LEU A 194 7.67 -16.99 4.89
C LEU A 194 7.68 -15.53 5.35
N TYR A 195 6.79 -15.15 6.25
CA TYR A 195 6.53 -13.73 6.58
C TYR A 195 7.10 -13.32 7.94
N LYS A 196 6.95 -14.17 8.95
CA LYS A 196 7.38 -13.84 10.31
C LYS A 196 8.87 -13.49 10.44
N PRO A 197 9.83 -14.13 9.73
CA PRO A 197 11.22 -13.74 9.82
C PRO A 197 11.47 -12.31 9.33
N ALA A 198 10.85 -11.92 8.22
CA ALA A 198 10.94 -10.58 7.67
C ALA A 198 10.31 -9.50 8.57
N LEU A 199 9.23 -9.83 9.28
CA LEU A 199 8.60 -8.92 10.24
C LEU A 199 9.39 -8.71 11.54
N LYS A 200 10.44 -9.53 11.79
CA LYS A 200 11.31 -9.36 12.95
C LYS A 200 12.51 -8.45 12.69
N GLU A 201 12.84 -8.20 11.44
CA GLU A 201 13.93 -7.30 11.05
C GLU A 201 13.52 -5.83 11.13
#